data_dbda0bf2f0a2ff499d20c0d553afcb91
#
_entry.id   dbda0bf2f0a2ff499d20c0d553afcb91
#
_cell.length_a   1.000
_cell.length_b   1.000
_cell.length_c   1.000
_cell.angle_alpha   90.00
_cell.angle_beta   90.00
_cell.angle_gamma   90.00
#
_symmetry.space_group_name_H-M   'P 1'
#
loop_
_entity.id
_entity.type
_entity.pdbx_description
1 polymer ?
#
loop_
_entity_poly.entity_id
_entity_poly.type
_entity_poly.pdbx_seq_one_letter_code
_entity_poly.pdbx_strand_id
1 'polypeptide(L)'
;MPFALFLAFKYLKPRRSVASAVTLLAALGVALGVAIVIIVRAVMTGFGDTWREKILAFKPHITIRAESGTVREAEALCRTLESLPGVTAASPAIETRVLAEHRRRILAPVVVGVDPARVGRLLPSARVLAGRLDVAGDGVLLGEDLAAGLGALVGDRILLHSPRNVIRPDELKLPEELTVTGIFHAGQREIDGDLVVTSLGVARDLVGLRDGAFDIQVKTAAPQEARRFAAAVAGVRGALGQGFVVETWQEVDRQLFAALAVEKNLMVILLMGIVVVAIFCVTNTLIVITVQKRDEIGLLKALGFSPRHVLWTFVLYGWIQCAAGTLLGIGLAGLVLLNLQHLVAALGVCGLEVFPKSIYGLDRLPWRVVPEEVAVVAAAVFVFCSLASFLPAWRAARLDPVQALRKE
;
A
#
# COMPACT_ATOMS: atom_id res chain seq x y z
N MET A 1 -39.62 17.54 18.95
CA MET A 1 -38.34 17.67 18.22
C MET A 1 -37.77 19.10 18.19
N PRO A 2 -38.51 20.18 17.83
CA PRO A 2 -37.87 21.52 17.72
C PRO A 2 -37.31 22.06 19.05
N PHE A 3 -37.92 21.78 20.21
CA PHE A 3 -37.43 22.23 21.52
C PHE A 3 -36.13 21.53 21.91
N ALA A 4 -36.03 20.23 21.76
CA ALA A 4 -34.81 19.46 22.08
C ALA A 4 -33.62 19.93 21.26
N LEU A 5 -33.83 20.23 19.99
CA LEU A 5 -32.81 20.77 19.07
C LEU A 5 -32.35 22.17 19.51
N PHE A 6 -33.31 23.06 19.83
CA PHE A 6 -33.01 24.40 20.32
C PHE A 6 -32.17 24.35 21.61
N LEU A 7 -32.54 23.46 22.54
CA LEU A 7 -31.85 23.32 23.82
C LEU A 7 -30.44 22.73 23.62
N ALA A 8 -30.29 21.77 22.72
CA ALA A 8 -28.98 21.20 22.36
C ALA A 8 -28.04 22.28 21.78
N PHE A 9 -28.50 23.10 20.86
CA PHE A 9 -27.73 24.25 20.33
C PHE A 9 -27.42 25.29 21.40
N LYS A 10 -28.35 25.55 22.33
CA LYS A 10 -28.13 26.48 23.44
C LYS A 10 -27.02 26.00 24.36
N TYR A 11 -26.92 24.70 24.61
CA TYR A 11 -25.86 24.10 25.45
C TYR A 11 -24.50 24.04 24.71
N LEU A 12 -24.47 23.99 23.39
CA LEU A 12 -23.26 24.08 22.60
C LEU A 12 -22.68 25.50 22.52
N LYS A 13 -23.53 26.55 22.74
CA LYS A 13 -23.09 27.93 22.58
C LYS A 13 -22.01 28.27 23.62
N PRO A 14 -20.82 28.72 23.20
CA PRO A 14 -19.71 28.98 24.13
C PRO A 14 -20.08 30.12 25.08
N ARG A 15 -20.31 29.77 26.33
CA ARG A 15 -20.29 30.73 27.45
C ARG A 15 -18.93 30.56 28.14
N ARG A 16 -18.38 31.62 28.75
CA ARG A 16 -17.14 31.58 29.53
C ARG A 16 -17.29 30.66 30.77
N SER A 17 -17.51 29.38 30.56
CA SER A 17 -17.67 28.37 31.61
C SER A 17 -16.80 27.16 31.32
N VAL A 18 -16.43 26.42 32.34
CA VAL A 18 -15.67 25.15 32.26
C VAL A 18 -16.33 24.15 31.32
N ALA A 19 -17.68 24.13 31.24
CA ALA A 19 -18.44 23.29 30.33
C ALA A 19 -18.08 23.52 28.85
N SER A 20 -17.85 24.79 28.46
CA SER A 20 -17.49 25.14 27.09
C SER A 20 -16.09 24.64 26.73
N ALA A 21 -15.14 24.69 27.67
CA ALA A 21 -13.79 24.17 27.47
C ALA A 21 -13.79 22.64 27.31
N VAL A 22 -14.56 21.92 28.12
CA VAL A 22 -14.69 20.46 28.04
C VAL A 22 -15.33 20.03 26.72
N THR A 23 -16.36 20.74 26.26
CA THR A 23 -17.01 20.48 24.99
C THR A 23 -16.04 20.66 23.80
N LEU A 24 -15.28 21.76 23.84
CA LEU A 24 -14.29 22.04 22.80
C LEU A 24 -13.18 20.98 22.78
N LEU A 25 -12.67 20.62 23.98
CA LEU A 25 -11.62 19.61 24.11
C LEU A 25 -12.08 18.24 23.58
N ALA A 26 -13.33 17.86 23.87
CA ALA A 26 -13.88 16.62 23.36
C ALA A 26 -14.10 16.64 21.83
N ALA A 27 -14.59 17.75 21.28
CA ALA A 27 -14.72 17.90 19.83
C ALA A 27 -13.34 17.84 19.14
N LEU A 28 -12.32 18.46 19.73
CA LEU A 28 -10.93 18.38 19.25
C LEU A 28 -10.38 16.95 19.36
N GLY A 29 -10.70 16.22 20.44
CA GLY A 29 -10.32 14.81 20.58
C GLY A 29 -10.89 13.93 19.46
N VAL A 30 -12.18 14.09 19.16
CA VAL A 30 -12.81 13.39 18.03
C VAL A 30 -12.18 13.84 16.69
N ALA A 31 -11.98 15.14 16.51
CA ALA A 31 -11.39 15.70 15.29
C ALA A 31 -9.96 15.15 15.05
N LEU A 32 -9.13 15.16 16.09
CA LEU A 32 -7.76 14.63 16.00
C LEU A 32 -7.77 13.14 15.68
N GLY A 33 -8.63 12.36 16.35
CA GLY A 33 -8.76 10.93 16.09
C GLY A 33 -9.16 10.64 14.65
N VAL A 34 -10.21 11.30 14.14
CA VAL A 34 -10.66 11.15 12.75
C VAL A 34 -9.57 11.59 11.77
N ALA A 35 -8.90 12.72 12.04
CA ALA A 35 -7.83 13.22 11.18
C ALA A 35 -6.67 12.22 11.07
N ILE A 36 -6.20 11.68 12.20
CA ILE A 36 -5.10 10.70 12.21
C ILE A 36 -5.47 9.46 11.40
N VAL A 37 -6.68 8.90 11.57
CA VAL A 37 -7.11 7.72 10.79
C VAL A 37 -7.12 8.02 9.30
N ILE A 38 -7.70 9.15 8.88
CA ILE A 38 -7.79 9.52 7.46
C ILE A 38 -6.40 9.73 6.87
N ILE A 39 -5.49 10.43 7.58
CA ILE A 39 -4.12 10.67 7.13
C ILE A 39 -3.38 9.34 6.96
N VAL A 40 -3.39 8.47 7.98
CA VAL A 40 -2.70 7.18 7.93
C VAL A 40 -3.25 6.32 6.80
N ARG A 41 -4.57 6.22 6.65
CA ARG A 41 -5.17 5.46 5.55
C ARG A 41 -4.83 6.02 4.18
N ALA A 42 -4.90 7.35 4.00
CA ALA A 42 -4.59 7.98 2.72
C ALA A 42 -3.12 7.75 2.31
N VAL A 43 -2.19 7.84 3.26
CA VAL A 43 -0.77 7.58 3.02
C VAL A 43 -0.54 6.11 2.70
N MET A 44 -1.12 5.17 3.48
CA MET A 44 -0.95 3.73 3.24
C MET A 44 -1.58 3.28 1.91
N THR A 45 -2.76 3.81 1.57
CA THR A 45 -3.38 3.53 0.26
C THR A 45 -2.52 4.05 -0.88
N GLY A 46 -2.05 5.32 -0.80
CA GLY A 46 -1.18 5.89 -1.81
C GLY A 46 0.16 5.16 -1.94
N PHE A 47 0.76 4.78 -0.83
CA PHE A 47 1.98 3.99 -0.79
C PHE A 47 1.79 2.61 -1.42
N GLY A 48 0.74 1.88 -1.00
CA GLY A 48 0.43 0.56 -1.55
C GLY A 48 0.15 0.56 -3.05
N ASP A 49 -0.55 1.59 -3.56
CA ASP A 49 -0.81 1.75 -4.99
C ASP A 49 0.48 2.03 -5.76
N THR A 50 1.33 2.95 -5.29
CA THR A 50 2.60 3.28 -5.93
C THR A 50 3.57 2.08 -5.93
N TRP A 51 3.63 1.33 -4.83
CA TRP A 51 4.43 0.12 -4.76
C TRP A 51 3.94 -0.96 -5.72
N ARG A 52 2.62 -1.12 -5.79
CA ARG A 52 2.01 -2.08 -6.72
C ARG A 52 2.29 -1.71 -8.18
N GLU A 53 2.18 -0.43 -8.55
CA GLU A 53 2.54 0.06 -9.88
C GLU A 53 4.01 -0.20 -10.20
N LYS A 54 4.91 0.10 -9.27
CA LYS A 54 6.36 -0.16 -9.46
C LYS A 54 6.66 -1.64 -9.66
N ILE A 55 6.10 -2.52 -8.81
CA ILE A 55 6.30 -3.96 -8.94
C ILE A 55 5.78 -4.45 -10.30
N LEU A 56 4.58 -4.04 -10.69
CA LEU A 56 3.96 -4.48 -11.94
C LEU A 56 4.61 -3.91 -13.20
N ALA A 57 5.34 -2.82 -13.08
CA ALA A 57 6.09 -2.27 -14.22
C ALA A 57 7.20 -3.24 -14.70
N PHE A 58 7.84 -3.96 -13.77
CA PHE A 58 8.98 -4.84 -14.08
C PHE A 58 8.63 -6.32 -14.00
N LYS A 59 7.84 -6.75 -13.01
CA LYS A 59 7.48 -8.16 -12.84
C LYS A 59 6.41 -8.59 -13.86
N PRO A 60 6.46 -9.86 -14.33
CA PRO A 60 5.40 -10.43 -15.12
C PRO A 60 4.10 -10.51 -14.31
N HIS A 61 2.96 -10.35 -15.00
CA HIS A 61 1.65 -10.47 -14.36
C HIS A 61 1.23 -11.92 -14.13
N ILE A 62 1.68 -12.81 -15.01
CA ILE A 62 1.48 -14.26 -14.90
C ILE A 62 2.80 -14.93 -15.28
N THR A 63 3.19 -15.93 -14.52
CA THR A 63 4.35 -16.77 -14.78
C THR A 63 3.88 -18.20 -15.01
N ILE A 64 4.31 -18.78 -16.12
CA ILE A 64 4.01 -20.18 -16.47
C ILE A 64 5.30 -20.96 -16.36
N ARG A 65 5.30 -21.99 -15.51
CA ARG A 65 6.42 -22.90 -15.29
C ARG A 65 6.04 -24.32 -15.68
N ALA A 66 6.98 -25.04 -16.24
CA ALA A 66 6.78 -26.47 -16.43
C ALA A 66 7.17 -27.23 -15.14
N GLU A 67 6.37 -28.23 -14.75
CA GLU A 67 6.71 -29.12 -13.63
C GLU A 67 8.02 -29.88 -13.86
N SER A 68 8.38 -30.09 -15.15
CA SER A 68 9.67 -30.67 -15.55
C SER A 68 10.86 -29.72 -15.37
N GLY A 69 10.64 -28.47 -14.94
CA GLY A 69 11.66 -27.43 -14.75
C GLY A 69 12.06 -26.71 -16.05
N THR A 70 11.60 -27.14 -17.22
CA THR A 70 11.96 -26.50 -18.48
C THR A 70 10.77 -26.52 -19.44
N VAL A 71 10.40 -25.36 -19.97
CA VAL A 71 9.39 -25.21 -21.01
C VAL A 71 10.07 -25.41 -22.36
N ARG A 72 9.81 -26.54 -22.98
CA ARG A 72 10.21 -26.79 -24.40
C ARG A 72 9.28 -26.02 -25.34
N GLU A 73 9.73 -25.70 -26.55
CA GLU A 73 8.95 -24.93 -27.53
C GLU A 73 8.34 -23.62 -26.98
N ALA A 74 9.08 -22.96 -26.10
CA ALA A 74 8.63 -21.77 -25.37
C ALA A 74 8.11 -20.66 -26.32
N GLU A 75 8.71 -20.51 -27.51
CA GLU A 75 8.28 -19.49 -28.48
C GLU A 75 6.94 -19.81 -29.15
N ALA A 76 6.67 -21.10 -29.44
CA ALA A 76 5.38 -21.51 -29.98
C ALA A 76 4.27 -21.26 -28.97
N LEU A 77 4.56 -21.55 -27.71
CA LEU A 77 3.65 -21.27 -26.58
C LEU A 77 3.41 -19.77 -26.40
N CYS A 78 4.45 -18.93 -26.47
CA CYS A 78 4.30 -17.47 -26.41
C CYS A 78 3.37 -16.95 -27.52
N ARG A 79 3.50 -17.42 -28.75
CA ARG A 79 2.60 -17.02 -29.85
C ARG A 79 1.15 -17.40 -29.57
N THR A 80 0.92 -18.59 -29.04
CA THR A 80 -0.44 -19.02 -28.66
C THR A 80 -1.01 -18.16 -27.54
N LEU A 81 -0.20 -17.79 -26.53
CA LEU A 81 -0.61 -16.93 -25.42
C LEU A 81 -0.90 -15.50 -25.87
N GLU A 82 -0.08 -14.96 -26.80
CA GLU A 82 -0.29 -13.62 -27.37
C GLU A 82 -1.57 -13.52 -28.22
N SER A 83 -2.12 -14.64 -28.68
CA SER A 83 -3.41 -14.66 -29.40
C SER A 83 -4.63 -14.56 -28.44
N LEU A 84 -4.43 -14.72 -27.14
CA LEU A 84 -5.50 -14.64 -26.17
C LEU A 84 -5.94 -13.18 -25.91
N PRO A 85 -7.24 -12.90 -25.79
CA PRO A 85 -7.73 -11.56 -25.51
C PRO A 85 -7.26 -11.10 -24.13
N GLY A 86 -6.65 -9.90 -24.09
CA GLY A 86 -6.15 -9.29 -22.84
C GLY A 86 -4.69 -9.60 -22.52
N VAL A 87 -4.02 -10.47 -23.26
CA VAL A 87 -2.56 -10.66 -23.21
C VAL A 87 -1.90 -9.59 -24.07
N THR A 88 -0.97 -8.83 -23.50
CA THR A 88 -0.24 -7.77 -24.22
C THR A 88 1.12 -8.23 -24.74
N ALA A 89 1.74 -9.15 -24.01
CA ALA A 89 3.02 -9.76 -24.43
C ALA A 89 3.22 -11.08 -23.68
N ALA A 90 3.86 -12.03 -24.34
CA ALA A 90 4.40 -13.23 -23.72
C ALA A 90 5.86 -13.38 -24.16
N SER A 91 6.75 -13.74 -23.24
CA SER A 91 8.17 -13.91 -23.51
C SER A 91 8.73 -15.09 -22.74
N PRO A 92 9.54 -15.94 -23.38
CA PRO A 92 10.32 -16.91 -22.65
C PRO A 92 11.36 -16.18 -21.79
N ALA A 93 11.60 -16.66 -20.59
CA ALA A 93 12.57 -16.10 -19.68
C ALA A 93 13.38 -17.19 -18.98
N ILE A 94 14.63 -16.87 -18.73
CA ILE A 94 15.53 -17.64 -17.89
C ILE A 94 16.03 -16.68 -16.82
N GLU A 95 15.64 -16.93 -15.58
CA GLU A 95 16.08 -16.17 -14.43
C GLU A 95 16.99 -17.06 -13.59
N THR A 96 18.20 -16.60 -13.32
CA THR A 96 19.15 -17.34 -12.51
C THR A 96 20.11 -16.40 -11.79
N ARG A 97 20.56 -16.80 -10.59
CA ARG A 97 21.58 -16.05 -9.87
C ARG A 97 22.95 -16.55 -10.30
N VAL A 98 23.85 -15.62 -10.61
CA VAL A 98 25.20 -15.90 -11.08
C VAL A 98 26.22 -15.08 -10.28
N LEU A 99 27.50 -15.40 -10.41
CA LEU A 99 28.56 -14.52 -9.97
C LEU A 99 29.02 -13.68 -11.16
N ALA A 100 28.93 -12.36 -11.02
CA ALA A 100 29.46 -11.41 -11.99
C ALA A 100 30.78 -10.83 -11.47
N GLU A 101 31.82 -10.88 -12.31
CA GLU A 101 33.15 -10.40 -11.98
C GLU A 101 33.60 -9.32 -12.95
N HIS A 102 34.13 -8.23 -12.39
CA HIS A 102 34.81 -7.20 -13.15
C HIS A 102 35.96 -6.61 -12.32
N ARG A 103 37.19 -6.61 -12.88
CA ARG A 103 38.40 -6.05 -12.23
C ARG A 103 38.57 -6.43 -10.75
N ARG A 104 38.43 -7.72 -10.41
CA ARG A 104 38.51 -8.28 -9.04
C ARG A 104 37.33 -7.93 -8.11
N ARG A 105 36.30 -7.30 -8.59
CA ARG A 105 35.05 -7.12 -7.84
C ARG A 105 34.09 -8.21 -8.26
N ILE A 106 33.49 -8.87 -7.27
CA ILE A 106 32.58 -9.98 -7.50
C ILE A 106 31.26 -9.63 -6.78
N LEU A 107 30.17 -9.70 -7.52
CA LEU A 107 28.82 -9.58 -6.99
C LEU A 107 27.99 -10.78 -7.45
N ALA A 108 26.83 -11.00 -6.82
CA ALA A 108 25.98 -12.16 -7.12
C ALA A 108 24.60 -11.71 -7.67
N PRO A 109 24.55 -11.05 -8.83
CA PRO A 109 23.29 -10.56 -9.39
C PRO A 109 22.41 -11.68 -9.94
N VAL A 110 21.14 -11.32 -10.17
CA VAL A 110 20.18 -12.11 -10.93
C VAL A 110 20.32 -11.78 -12.41
N VAL A 111 20.59 -12.78 -13.22
CA VAL A 111 20.59 -12.67 -14.69
C VAL A 111 19.22 -13.05 -15.21
N VAL A 112 18.65 -12.18 -16.03
CA VAL A 112 17.43 -12.43 -16.79
C VAL A 112 17.76 -12.48 -18.28
N GLY A 113 17.61 -13.66 -18.86
CA GLY A 113 17.73 -13.87 -20.30
C GLY A 113 16.42 -13.58 -21.00
N VAL A 114 16.47 -12.69 -22.00
CA VAL A 114 15.29 -12.24 -22.74
C VAL A 114 15.54 -12.26 -24.25
N ASP A 115 14.47 -12.26 -25.01
CA ASP A 115 14.53 -12.03 -26.45
C ASP A 115 14.97 -10.57 -26.72
N PRO A 116 16.06 -10.33 -27.48
CA PRO A 116 16.52 -8.98 -27.77
C PRO A 116 15.45 -8.06 -28.38
N ALA A 117 14.53 -8.60 -29.18
CA ALA A 117 13.43 -7.84 -29.79
C ALA A 117 12.38 -7.37 -28.75
N ARG A 118 12.40 -7.94 -27.55
CA ARG A 118 11.40 -7.70 -26.46
C ARG A 118 11.96 -6.95 -25.28
N VAL A 119 13.24 -6.62 -25.24
CA VAL A 119 13.91 -5.91 -24.13
C VAL A 119 13.17 -4.62 -23.74
N GLY A 120 12.80 -3.79 -24.70
CA GLY A 120 12.08 -2.54 -24.46
C GLY A 120 10.68 -2.73 -23.86
N ARG A 121 10.06 -3.91 -24.07
CA ARG A 121 8.78 -4.26 -23.44
C ARG A 121 8.94 -4.81 -22.02
N LEU A 122 10.08 -5.40 -21.73
CA LEU A 122 10.40 -5.91 -20.40
C LEU A 122 10.76 -4.76 -19.44
N LEU A 123 11.44 -3.74 -19.94
CA LEU A 123 11.93 -2.59 -19.17
C LEU A 123 11.23 -1.27 -19.59
N PRO A 124 9.90 -1.19 -19.63
CA PRO A 124 9.17 -0.04 -20.18
C PRO A 124 9.40 1.26 -19.40
N SER A 125 9.73 1.15 -18.13
CA SER A 125 9.93 2.29 -17.22
C SER A 125 11.40 2.55 -16.91
N ALA A 126 12.34 1.78 -17.48
CA ALA A 126 13.76 1.97 -17.24
C ALA A 126 14.28 3.17 -18.03
N ARG A 127 14.96 4.07 -17.32
CA ARG A 127 15.69 5.18 -17.93
C ARG A 127 17.11 4.72 -18.28
N VAL A 128 17.49 4.81 -19.53
CA VAL A 128 18.87 4.56 -19.96
C VAL A 128 19.74 5.72 -19.49
N LEU A 129 20.74 5.43 -18.67
CA LEU A 129 21.70 6.42 -18.18
C LEU A 129 22.91 6.54 -19.10
N ALA A 130 23.36 5.40 -19.64
CA ALA A 130 24.49 5.34 -20.56
C ALA A 130 24.33 4.17 -21.54
N GLY A 131 24.82 4.32 -22.76
CA GLY A 131 24.76 3.28 -23.78
C GLY A 131 23.40 3.10 -24.44
N ARG A 132 23.01 1.87 -24.75
CA ARG A 132 21.77 1.49 -25.45
C ARG A 132 21.14 0.25 -24.80
N LEU A 133 19.81 0.10 -24.94
CA LEU A 133 19.11 -1.12 -24.55
C LEU A 133 19.26 -2.19 -25.64
N ASP A 134 20.45 -2.76 -25.75
CA ASP A 134 20.77 -3.77 -26.73
C ASP A 134 21.42 -4.97 -26.02
N VAL A 135 20.83 -6.15 -26.16
CA VAL A 135 21.33 -7.42 -25.61
C VAL A 135 21.63 -8.43 -26.74
N ALA A 136 21.75 -7.97 -27.97
CA ALA A 136 22.09 -8.86 -29.07
C ALA A 136 23.53 -9.39 -28.94
N GLY A 137 23.75 -10.64 -29.33
CA GLY A 137 25.06 -11.31 -29.20
C GLY A 137 25.51 -11.38 -27.74
N ASP A 138 26.69 -10.82 -27.44
CA ASP A 138 27.33 -10.79 -26.12
C ASP A 138 26.99 -9.54 -25.33
N GLY A 139 25.94 -8.81 -25.72
CA GLY A 139 25.51 -7.59 -25.06
C GLY A 139 24.84 -7.85 -23.70
N VAL A 140 25.17 -6.99 -22.72
CA VAL A 140 24.58 -7.05 -21.40
C VAL A 140 24.20 -5.68 -20.88
N LEU A 141 23.03 -5.60 -20.23
CA LEU A 141 22.57 -4.40 -19.53
C LEU A 141 22.72 -4.59 -18.03
N LEU A 142 23.22 -3.56 -17.37
CA LEU A 142 23.39 -3.54 -15.92
C LEU A 142 22.51 -2.47 -15.28
N GLY A 143 21.94 -2.78 -14.11
CA GLY A 143 21.36 -1.76 -13.24
C GLY A 143 22.44 -0.80 -12.74
N GLU A 144 22.06 0.45 -12.45
CA GLU A 144 22.97 1.54 -12.07
C GLU A 144 23.84 1.20 -10.84
N ASP A 145 23.18 0.76 -9.75
CA ASP A 145 23.88 0.42 -8.50
C ASP A 145 24.78 -0.81 -8.68
N LEU A 146 24.36 -1.78 -9.49
CA LEU A 146 25.18 -2.95 -9.83
C LEU A 146 26.40 -2.57 -10.62
N ALA A 147 26.25 -1.72 -11.66
CA ALA A 147 27.36 -1.21 -12.47
C ALA A 147 28.36 -0.42 -11.60
N ALA A 148 27.87 0.43 -10.70
CA ALA A 148 28.71 1.16 -9.75
C ALA A 148 29.44 0.22 -8.77
N GLY A 149 28.76 -0.81 -8.26
CA GLY A 149 29.31 -1.84 -7.39
C GLY A 149 30.44 -2.62 -8.07
N LEU A 150 30.26 -3.04 -9.31
CA LEU A 150 31.28 -3.71 -10.12
C LEU A 150 32.38 -2.75 -10.62
N GLY A 151 32.08 -1.43 -10.66
CA GLY A 151 32.95 -0.44 -11.29
C GLY A 151 33.03 -0.63 -12.81
N ALA A 152 31.92 -1.09 -13.43
CA ALA A 152 31.83 -1.36 -14.85
C ALA A 152 31.20 -0.15 -15.59
N LEU A 153 31.74 0.17 -16.74
CA LEU A 153 31.27 1.23 -17.65
C LEU A 153 30.75 0.61 -18.95
N VAL A 154 30.02 1.38 -19.72
CA VAL A 154 29.60 0.98 -21.06
C VAL A 154 30.82 0.73 -21.93
N GLY A 155 30.88 -0.44 -22.57
CA GLY A 155 32.01 -0.93 -23.35
C GLY A 155 33.00 -1.81 -22.57
N ASP A 156 32.92 -1.87 -21.25
CA ASP A 156 33.73 -2.79 -20.45
C ASP A 156 33.24 -4.24 -20.64
N ARG A 157 34.12 -5.20 -20.38
CA ARG A 157 33.80 -6.64 -20.38
C ARG A 157 33.65 -7.14 -18.96
N ILE A 158 32.58 -7.87 -18.72
CA ILE A 158 32.31 -8.53 -17.45
C ILE A 158 32.31 -10.05 -17.65
N LEU A 159 32.66 -10.79 -16.61
CA LEU A 159 32.61 -12.24 -16.61
C LEU A 159 31.42 -12.71 -15.80
N LEU A 160 30.58 -13.55 -16.40
CA LEU A 160 29.49 -14.24 -15.71
C LEU A 160 29.83 -15.70 -15.51
N HIS A 161 29.92 -16.10 -14.25
CA HIS A 161 30.21 -17.47 -13.88
C HIS A 161 28.92 -18.29 -13.80
N SER A 162 28.93 -19.46 -14.47
CA SER A 162 27.79 -20.36 -14.44
C SER A 162 27.48 -20.85 -13.03
N PRO A 163 26.21 -20.85 -12.59
CA PRO A 163 25.81 -21.41 -11.31
C PRO A 163 26.06 -22.93 -11.24
N ARG A 164 26.18 -23.59 -12.38
CA ARG A 164 26.53 -25.03 -12.46
C ARG A 164 27.90 -25.33 -11.89
N ASN A 165 28.85 -24.42 -11.97
CA ASN A 165 30.20 -24.60 -11.42
C ASN A 165 30.18 -24.79 -9.89
N VAL A 166 29.16 -24.24 -9.22
CA VAL A 166 28.95 -24.41 -7.78
C VAL A 166 28.27 -25.76 -7.47
N ILE A 167 27.34 -26.19 -8.34
CA ILE A 167 26.52 -27.39 -8.14
C ILE A 167 27.28 -28.66 -8.57
N ARG A 168 28.09 -28.56 -9.65
CA ARG A 168 28.85 -29.65 -10.24
C ARG A 168 30.29 -29.22 -10.46
N PRO A 169 31.15 -29.28 -9.44
CA PRO A 169 32.55 -28.88 -9.55
C PRO A 169 33.35 -29.68 -10.58
N ASP A 170 32.88 -30.87 -10.93
CA ASP A 170 33.54 -31.77 -11.89
C ASP A 170 33.34 -31.33 -13.36
N GLU A 171 32.34 -30.50 -13.64
CA GLU A 171 32.04 -29.94 -14.96
C GLU A 171 32.32 -28.42 -14.96
N LEU A 172 33.59 -28.03 -14.83
CA LEU A 172 33.97 -26.60 -14.85
C LEU A 172 33.64 -26.00 -16.21
N LYS A 173 32.67 -25.08 -16.21
CA LYS A 173 32.36 -24.28 -17.40
C LYS A 173 33.13 -22.95 -17.30
N LEU A 174 33.76 -22.55 -18.40
CA LEU A 174 34.42 -21.25 -18.50
C LEU A 174 33.38 -20.13 -18.31
N PRO A 175 33.75 -19.02 -17.64
CA PRO A 175 32.88 -17.86 -17.53
C PRO A 175 32.54 -17.29 -18.91
N GLU A 176 31.31 -16.82 -19.05
CA GLU A 176 30.89 -16.09 -20.26
C GLU A 176 31.38 -14.65 -20.18
N GLU A 177 32.12 -14.22 -21.18
CA GLU A 177 32.60 -12.84 -21.28
C GLU A 177 31.60 -12.00 -22.08
N LEU A 178 31.00 -10.99 -21.43
CA LEU A 178 29.96 -10.16 -22.00
C LEU A 178 30.37 -8.69 -22.01
N THR A 179 29.92 -7.97 -23.02
CA THR A 179 30.19 -6.54 -23.20
C THR A 179 29.02 -5.70 -22.60
N VAL A 180 29.30 -4.76 -21.74
CA VAL A 180 28.29 -3.85 -21.20
C VAL A 180 27.83 -2.89 -22.30
N THR A 181 26.62 -3.07 -22.81
CA THR A 181 26.02 -2.26 -23.88
C THR A 181 25.22 -1.08 -23.34
N GLY A 182 24.73 -1.18 -22.10
CA GLY A 182 24.00 -0.10 -21.47
C GLY A 182 23.87 -0.24 -19.95
N ILE A 183 23.68 0.90 -19.32
CA ILE A 183 23.39 1.01 -17.89
C ILE A 183 22.02 1.70 -17.75
N PHE A 184 21.13 1.10 -16.97
CA PHE A 184 19.78 1.59 -16.79
C PHE A 184 19.46 1.86 -15.33
N HIS A 185 18.50 2.75 -15.12
CA HIS A 185 17.92 3.08 -13.83
C HIS A 185 16.42 2.78 -13.83
N ALA A 186 15.99 1.89 -12.94
CA ALA A 186 14.60 1.46 -12.79
C ALA A 186 13.88 2.23 -11.64
N GLY A 187 14.63 2.89 -10.76
CA GLY A 187 14.12 3.54 -9.56
C GLY A 187 13.69 2.55 -8.47
N GLN A 188 14.19 1.32 -8.54
CA GLN A 188 14.02 0.29 -7.53
C GLN A 188 15.39 -0.32 -7.21
N ARG A 189 15.80 -0.20 -5.94
CA ARG A 189 17.12 -0.67 -5.50
C ARG A 189 17.38 -2.14 -5.81
N GLU A 190 16.36 -3.01 -5.68
CA GLU A 190 16.49 -4.43 -5.98
C GLU A 190 16.80 -4.68 -7.47
N ILE A 191 16.23 -3.86 -8.36
CA ILE A 191 16.45 -3.96 -9.81
C ILE A 191 17.75 -3.28 -10.16
N ASP A 192 17.98 -2.07 -9.66
CA ASP A 192 19.17 -1.28 -9.97
C ASP A 192 20.45 -1.91 -9.39
N GLY A 193 20.34 -2.63 -8.26
CA GLY A 193 21.46 -3.26 -7.57
C GLY A 193 21.73 -4.73 -7.87
N ASP A 194 20.74 -5.46 -8.41
CA ASP A 194 20.83 -6.92 -8.51
C ASP A 194 20.50 -7.47 -9.93
N LEU A 195 20.04 -6.63 -10.87
CA LEU A 195 19.58 -7.12 -12.17
C LEU A 195 20.62 -6.97 -13.27
N VAL A 196 20.87 -8.08 -13.98
CA VAL A 196 21.60 -8.18 -15.24
C VAL A 196 20.64 -8.67 -16.32
N VAL A 197 20.54 -7.97 -17.43
CA VAL A 197 19.72 -8.41 -18.57
C VAL A 197 20.62 -8.77 -19.74
N THR A 198 20.42 -9.95 -20.31
CA THR A 198 21.19 -10.45 -21.45
C THR A 198 20.30 -11.19 -22.44
N SER A 199 20.87 -11.70 -23.55
CA SER A 199 20.12 -12.49 -24.49
C SER A 199 19.69 -13.84 -23.91
N LEU A 200 18.56 -14.38 -24.41
CA LEU A 200 18.08 -15.70 -23.98
C LEU A 200 19.11 -16.80 -24.32
N GLY A 201 19.90 -16.62 -25.40
CA GLY A 201 20.98 -17.52 -25.79
C GLY A 201 22.06 -17.62 -24.70
N VAL A 202 22.62 -16.47 -24.32
CA VAL A 202 23.63 -16.39 -23.26
C VAL A 202 23.09 -16.97 -21.96
N ALA A 203 21.84 -16.66 -21.58
CA ALA A 203 21.25 -17.22 -20.37
C ALA A 203 21.08 -18.75 -20.44
N ARG A 204 20.74 -19.31 -21.61
CA ARG A 204 20.74 -20.78 -21.84
C ARG A 204 22.10 -21.39 -21.62
N ASP A 205 23.13 -20.74 -22.19
CA ASP A 205 24.50 -21.20 -22.06
C ASP A 205 24.94 -21.18 -20.58
N LEU A 206 24.65 -20.11 -19.85
CA LEU A 206 24.95 -20.01 -18.40
C LEU A 206 24.34 -21.16 -17.58
N VAL A 207 23.08 -21.52 -17.84
CA VAL A 207 22.40 -22.60 -17.10
C VAL A 207 22.56 -23.98 -17.75
N GLY A 208 23.21 -24.06 -18.93
CA GLY A 208 23.45 -25.29 -19.68
C GLY A 208 22.20 -25.92 -20.28
N LEU A 209 21.25 -25.10 -20.70
CA LEU A 209 20.08 -25.50 -21.47
C LEU A 209 20.40 -25.49 -22.95
N ARG A 210 20.07 -26.57 -23.67
CA ARG A 210 20.21 -26.61 -25.12
C ARG A 210 19.09 -25.87 -25.83
N ASP A 211 17.88 -25.91 -25.27
CA ASP A 211 16.69 -25.26 -25.81
C ASP A 211 15.64 -25.03 -24.71
N GLY A 212 14.65 -24.15 -24.99
CA GLY A 212 13.58 -23.84 -24.04
C GLY A 212 13.88 -22.68 -23.11
N ALA A 213 13.07 -22.58 -22.04
CA ALA A 213 13.18 -21.57 -21.01
C ALA A 213 12.71 -22.16 -19.66
N PHE A 214 13.03 -21.52 -18.57
CA PHE A 214 12.50 -21.95 -17.27
C PHE A 214 11.06 -21.52 -17.09
N ASP A 215 10.76 -20.30 -17.53
CA ASP A 215 9.46 -19.67 -17.35
C ASP A 215 8.97 -19.02 -18.65
N ILE A 216 7.67 -18.90 -18.80
CA ILE A 216 7.07 -17.93 -19.72
C ILE A 216 6.46 -16.82 -18.89
N GLN A 217 6.91 -15.62 -19.15
CA GLN A 217 6.44 -14.39 -18.53
C GLN A 217 5.36 -13.76 -19.41
N VAL A 218 4.17 -13.54 -18.82
CA VAL A 218 3.03 -12.96 -19.54
C VAL A 218 2.67 -11.62 -18.91
N LYS A 219 2.54 -10.60 -19.76
CA LYS A 219 1.97 -9.28 -19.39
C LYS A 219 0.55 -9.18 -19.93
N THR A 220 -0.35 -8.63 -19.12
CA THR A 220 -1.77 -8.44 -19.43
C THR A 220 -2.12 -6.96 -19.42
N ALA A 221 -3.17 -6.57 -20.14
CA ALA A 221 -3.66 -5.20 -20.19
C ALA A 221 -4.17 -4.70 -18.82
N ALA A 222 -4.69 -5.61 -17.99
CA ALA A 222 -5.20 -5.32 -16.66
C ALA A 222 -4.50 -6.21 -15.62
N PRO A 223 -3.37 -5.76 -15.03
CA PRO A 223 -2.61 -6.56 -14.07
C PRO A 223 -3.40 -6.96 -12.83
N GLN A 224 -4.38 -6.16 -12.46
CA GLN A 224 -5.25 -6.40 -11.30
C GLN A 224 -6.19 -7.58 -11.51
N GLU A 225 -6.53 -7.89 -12.77
CA GLU A 225 -7.36 -9.03 -13.18
C GLU A 225 -6.53 -10.27 -13.57
N ALA A 226 -5.24 -10.30 -13.21
CA ALA A 226 -4.33 -11.40 -13.58
C ALA A 226 -4.89 -12.79 -13.25
N ARG A 227 -5.67 -12.92 -12.16
CA ARG A 227 -6.35 -14.18 -11.83
C ARG A 227 -7.34 -14.64 -12.89
N ARG A 228 -8.10 -13.73 -13.49
CA ARG A 228 -9.04 -14.05 -14.58
C ARG A 228 -8.27 -14.51 -15.84
N PHE A 229 -7.20 -13.80 -16.15
CA PHE A 229 -6.34 -14.17 -17.28
C PHE A 229 -5.58 -15.47 -17.00
N ALA A 230 -5.13 -15.72 -15.78
CA ALA A 230 -4.51 -16.97 -15.37
C ALA A 230 -5.46 -18.16 -15.57
N ALA A 231 -6.74 -18.00 -15.26
CA ALA A 231 -7.77 -19.02 -15.52
C ALA A 231 -7.97 -19.26 -17.03
N ALA A 232 -7.96 -18.20 -17.85
CA ALA A 232 -8.02 -18.32 -19.32
C ALA A 232 -6.78 -19.00 -19.89
N VAL A 233 -5.60 -18.62 -19.41
CA VAL A 233 -4.31 -19.25 -19.75
C VAL A 233 -4.30 -20.71 -19.32
N ALA A 234 -4.79 -21.03 -18.12
CA ALA A 234 -4.92 -22.41 -17.65
C ALA A 234 -5.94 -23.22 -18.48
N GLY A 235 -6.98 -22.58 -19.07
CA GLY A 235 -7.92 -23.18 -19.99
C GLY A 235 -7.27 -23.66 -21.30
N VAL A 236 -6.23 -22.98 -21.75
CA VAL A 236 -5.37 -23.40 -22.86
C VAL A 236 -4.52 -24.63 -22.47
N ARG A 237 -4.46 -24.97 -21.19
CA ARG A 237 -3.78 -26.13 -20.61
C ARG A 237 -4.13 -27.46 -21.30
N GLY A 238 -5.35 -27.59 -21.80
CA GLY A 238 -5.78 -28.77 -22.58
C GLY A 238 -5.02 -28.90 -23.93
N ALA A 239 -4.58 -27.79 -24.51
CA ALA A 239 -3.77 -27.76 -25.73
C ALA A 239 -2.26 -27.82 -25.46
N LEU A 240 -1.81 -27.49 -24.24
CA LEU A 240 -0.41 -27.42 -23.82
C LEU A 240 0.13 -28.70 -23.17
N GLY A 241 -0.74 -29.71 -22.91
CA GLY A 241 -0.38 -30.91 -22.18
C GLY A 241 -0.39 -30.74 -20.66
N GLN A 242 -0.34 -31.87 -19.93
CA GLN A 242 -0.26 -31.87 -18.48
C GLN A 242 1.15 -31.48 -18.04
N GLY A 243 1.27 -30.71 -16.94
CA GLY A 243 2.56 -30.43 -16.29
C GLY A 243 3.00 -28.97 -16.30
N PHE A 244 2.07 -28.00 -16.46
CA PHE A 244 2.38 -26.58 -16.29
C PHE A 244 1.71 -26.01 -15.04
N VAL A 245 2.45 -25.21 -14.29
CA VAL A 245 1.99 -24.40 -13.16
C VAL A 245 1.84 -22.97 -13.65
N VAL A 246 0.66 -22.40 -13.47
CA VAL A 246 0.36 -21.01 -13.80
C VAL A 246 0.21 -20.24 -12.52
N GLU A 247 1.11 -19.29 -12.27
CA GLU A 247 1.12 -18.47 -11.07
C GLU A 247 0.91 -17.00 -11.43
N THR A 248 0.08 -16.33 -10.68
CA THR A 248 -0.07 -14.88 -10.77
C THR A 248 1.03 -14.18 -9.97
N TRP A 249 1.34 -12.93 -10.30
CA TRP A 249 2.29 -12.11 -9.54
C TRP A 249 1.98 -12.05 -8.02
N GLN A 250 0.69 -12.13 -7.64
CA GLN A 250 0.25 -12.20 -6.25
C GLN A 250 0.60 -13.53 -5.58
N GLU A 251 0.64 -14.61 -6.33
CA GLU A 251 0.98 -15.95 -5.83
C GLU A 251 2.48 -16.16 -5.74
N VAL A 252 3.25 -15.56 -6.64
CA VAL A 252 4.71 -15.55 -6.60
C VAL A 252 5.21 -14.81 -5.36
N ASP A 253 4.65 -13.64 -5.07
CA ASP A 253 5.04 -12.81 -3.93
C ASP A 253 4.10 -12.98 -2.71
N ARG A 254 3.66 -14.21 -2.40
CA ARG A 254 2.69 -14.49 -1.31
C ARG A 254 3.05 -13.86 0.03
N GLN A 255 4.33 -13.83 0.37
CA GLN A 255 4.79 -13.26 1.65
C GLN A 255 4.54 -11.75 1.69
N LEU A 256 4.81 -11.04 0.61
CA LEU A 256 4.54 -9.61 0.51
C LEU A 256 3.04 -9.31 0.65
N PHE A 257 2.19 -10.07 -0.06
CA PHE A 257 0.74 -9.90 0.03
C PHE A 257 0.16 -10.29 1.38
N ALA A 258 0.73 -11.31 2.03
CA ALA A 258 0.38 -11.65 3.40
C ALA A 258 0.73 -10.50 4.36
N ALA A 259 1.90 -9.87 4.20
CA ALA A 259 2.29 -8.70 5.00
C ALA A 259 1.33 -7.51 4.80
N LEU A 260 0.96 -7.20 3.54
CA LEU A 260 -0.03 -6.16 3.23
C LEU A 260 -1.43 -6.46 3.80
N ALA A 261 -1.82 -7.74 3.84
CA ALA A 261 -3.07 -8.15 4.48
C ALA A 261 -3.05 -7.95 6.00
N VAL A 262 -1.92 -8.29 6.65
CA VAL A 262 -1.71 -8.04 8.09
C VAL A 262 -1.74 -6.54 8.37
N GLU A 263 -1.07 -5.72 7.54
CA GLU A 263 -1.09 -4.27 7.66
C GLU A 263 -2.53 -3.72 7.60
N LYS A 264 -3.34 -4.18 6.64
CA LYS A 264 -4.75 -3.79 6.55
C LYS A 264 -5.54 -4.14 7.82
N ASN A 265 -5.30 -5.30 8.42
CA ASN A 265 -5.93 -5.70 9.68
C ASN A 265 -5.48 -4.82 10.84
N LEU A 266 -4.19 -4.45 10.92
CA LEU A 266 -3.67 -3.53 11.91
C LEU A 266 -4.34 -2.14 11.79
N MET A 267 -4.61 -1.66 10.57
CA MET A 267 -5.35 -0.41 10.36
C MET A 267 -6.77 -0.47 10.91
N VAL A 268 -7.46 -1.61 10.80
CA VAL A 268 -8.78 -1.80 11.40
C VAL A 268 -8.70 -1.76 12.93
N ILE A 269 -7.67 -2.36 13.53
CA ILE A 269 -7.45 -2.32 14.98
C ILE A 269 -7.17 -0.88 15.45
N LEU A 270 -6.33 -0.14 14.74
CA LEU A 270 -6.06 1.27 15.02
C LEU A 270 -7.34 2.11 14.93
N LEU A 271 -8.15 1.91 13.88
CA LEU A 271 -9.45 2.56 13.75
C LEU A 271 -10.34 2.27 14.96
N MET A 272 -10.42 1.01 15.38
CA MET A 272 -11.18 0.59 16.56
C MET A 272 -10.68 1.31 17.83
N GLY A 273 -9.36 1.39 18.05
CA GLY A 273 -8.76 2.11 19.17
C GLY A 273 -9.14 3.59 19.18
N ILE A 274 -9.10 4.26 18.04
CA ILE A 274 -9.47 5.68 17.94
C ILE A 274 -10.96 5.90 18.14
N VAL A 275 -11.82 4.99 17.64
CA VAL A 275 -13.26 5.02 17.93
C VAL A 275 -13.52 4.91 19.43
N VAL A 276 -12.81 4.02 20.14
CA VAL A 276 -12.91 3.90 21.60
C VAL A 276 -12.55 5.22 22.30
N VAL A 277 -11.47 5.87 21.89
CA VAL A 277 -11.09 7.20 22.42
C VAL A 277 -12.18 8.24 22.17
N ALA A 278 -12.75 8.28 20.97
CA ALA A 278 -13.85 9.18 20.63
C ALA A 278 -15.10 8.93 21.50
N ILE A 279 -15.43 7.66 21.74
CA ILE A 279 -16.51 7.26 22.66
C ILE A 279 -16.26 7.83 24.07
N PHE A 280 -15.06 7.66 24.62
CA PHE A 280 -14.72 8.20 25.94
C PHE A 280 -14.83 9.71 25.98
N CYS A 281 -14.33 10.42 24.96
CA CYS A 281 -14.42 11.87 24.87
C CYS A 281 -15.88 12.36 24.90
N VAL A 282 -16.74 11.78 24.07
CA VAL A 282 -18.18 12.15 24.00
C VAL A 282 -18.90 11.79 25.30
N THR A 283 -18.69 10.58 25.81
CA THR A 283 -19.33 10.11 27.04
C THR A 283 -18.96 10.97 28.24
N ASN A 284 -17.66 11.26 28.43
CA ASN A 284 -17.19 12.11 29.53
C ASN A 284 -17.78 13.51 29.45
N THR A 285 -17.83 14.11 28.26
CA THR A 285 -18.43 15.42 28.07
C THR A 285 -19.90 15.43 28.43
N LEU A 286 -20.65 14.42 27.99
CA LEU A 286 -22.09 14.30 28.35
C LEU A 286 -22.31 14.13 29.82
N ILE A 287 -21.47 13.38 30.56
CA ILE A 287 -21.54 13.24 32.01
C ILE A 287 -21.30 14.59 32.67
N VAL A 288 -20.22 15.29 32.31
CA VAL A 288 -19.88 16.60 32.89
C VAL A 288 -21.00 17.61 32.67
N ILE A 289 -21.53 17.69 31.42
CA ILE A 289 -22.63 18.62 31.15
C ILE A 289 -23.91 18.24 31.91
N THR A 290 -24.22 16.95 32.04
CA THR A 290 -25.38 16.49 32.79
C THR A 290 -25.28 16.91 34.24
N VAL A 291 -24.11 16.78 34.86
CA VAL A 291 -23.88 17.22 36.24
C VAL A 291 -23.99 18.74 36.39
N GLN A 292 -23.36 19.49 35.50
CA GLN A 292 -23.40 20.97 35.53
C GLN A 292 -24.78 21.55 35.24
N LYS A 293 -25.63 20.85 34.46
CA LYS A 293 -26.98 21.27 34.09
C LYS A 293 -28.08 20.59 34.91
N ARG A 294 -27.71 19.96 36.04
CA ARG A 294 -28.64 19.20 36.89
C ARG A 294 -29.81 20.05 37.34
N ASP A 295 -29.58 21.30 37.80
CA ASP A 295 -30.62 22.23 38.27
C ASP A 295 -31.57 22.65 37.15
N GLU A 296 -31.01 22.93 35.92
CA GLU A 296 -31.82 23.28 34.75
C GLU A 296 -32.67 22.08 34.29
N ILE A 297 -32.15 20.85 34.36
CA ILE A 297 -32.90 19.62 34.05
C ILE A 297 -34.02 19.42 35.09
N GLY A 298 -33.74 19.61 36.37
CA GLY A 298 -34.73 19.53 37.46
C GLY A 298 -35.88 20.51 37.24
N LEU A 299 -35.56 21.77 36.92
CA LEU A 299 -36.54 22.82 36.65
C LEU A 299 -37.41 22.48 35.42
N LEU A 300 -36.82 22.04 34.33
CA LEU A 300 -37.56 21.64 33.13
C LEU A 300 -38.55 20.49 33.45
N LYS A 301 -38.14 19.51 34.24
CA LYS A 301 -39.02 18.40 34.62
C LYS A 301 -40.13 18.86 35.57
N ALA A 302 -39.85 19.79 36.49
CA ALA A 302 -40.87 20.41 37.37
C ALA A 302 -41.91 21.22 36.56
N LEU A 303 -41.50 21.80 35.42
CA LEU A 303 -42.38 22.49 34.46
C LEU A 303 -43.19 21.54 33.56
N GLY A 304 -43.07 20.21 33.73
CA GLY A 304 -43.84 19.21 33.01
C GLY A 304 -43.22 18.66 31.77
N PHE A 305 -41.93 18.94 31.49
CA PHE A 305 -41.23 18.32 30.35
C PHE A 305 -41.00 16.82 30.62
N SER A 306 -41.37 15.99 29.63
CA SER A 306 -41.23 14.55 29.76
C SER A 306 -39.74 14.10 29.72
N PRO A 307 -39.38 12.98 30.39
CA PRO A 307 -38.04 12.44 30.36
C PRO A 307 -37.49 12.17 28.95
N ARG A 308 -38.41 11.92 27.99
CA ARG A 308 -38.03 11.72 26.57
C ARG A 308 -37.49 13.00 25.95
N HIS A 309 -37.99 14.18 26.29
CA HIS A 309 -37.45 15.46 25.80
C HIS A 309 -36.02 15.69 26.28
N VAL A 310 -35.75 15.40 27.54
CA VAL A 310 -34.40 15.48 28.14
C VAL A 310 -33.46 14.52 27.45
N LEU A 311 -33.86 13.24 27.28
CA LEU A 311 -33.06 12.22 26.62
C LEU A 311 -32.66 12.66 25.20
N TRP A 312 -33.63 13.07 24.38
CA TRP A 312 -33.34 13.50 23.02
C TRP A 312 -32.50 14.77 22.94
N THR A 313 -32.58 15.66 23.90
CA THR A 313 -31.70 16.85 24.01
C THR A 313 -30.24 16.45 24.11
N PHE A 314 -29.90 15.50 25.00
CA PHE A 314 -28.53 15.04 25.23
C PHE A 314 -28.03 14.14 24.07
N VAL A 315 -28.89 13.32 23.48
CA VAL A 315 -28.54 12.53 22.29
C VAL A 315 -28.21 13.45 21.12
N LEU A 316 -29.07 14.45 20.85
CA LEU A 316 -28.83 15.44 19.80
C LEU A 316 -27.56 16.27 20.06
N TYR A 317 -27.31 16.62 21.31
CA TYR A 317 -26.07 17.27 21.69
C TYR A 317 -24.84 16.43 21.31
N GLY A 318 -24.83 15.12 21.66
CA GLY A 318 -23.76 14.19 21.29
C GLY A 318 -23.60 14.04 19.76
N TRP A 319 -24.70 14.02 19.01
CA TRP A 319 -24.69 13.97 17.55
C TRP A 319 -24.07 15.22 16.92
N ILE A 320 -24.45 16.41 17.40
CA ILE A 320 -23.91 17.67 16.88
C ILE A 320 -22.41 17.76 17.18
N GLN A 321 -22.01 17.39 18.39
CA GLN A 321 -20.61 17.38 18.82
C GLN A 321 -19.78 16.40 17.97
N CYS A 322 -20.29 15.18 17.76
CA CYS A 322 -19.64 14.17 16.93
C CYS A 322 -19.53 14.62 15.47
N ALA A 323 -20.62 15.16 14.90
CA ALA A 323 -20.62 15.68 13.53
C ALA A 323 -19.62 16.83 13.37
N ALA A 324 -19.61 17.79 14.31
CA ALA A 324 -18.64 18.88 14.29
C ALA A 324 -17.19 18.39 14.41
N GLY A 325 -16.93 17.46 15.33
CA GLY A 325 -15.60 16.84 15.47
C GLY A 325 -15.17 16.09 14.22
N THR A 326 -16.07 15.30 13.61
CA THR A 326 -15.79 14.56 12.38
C THR A 326 -15.51 15.51 11.21
N LEU A 327 -16.32 16.55 11.01
CA LEU A 327 -16.10 17.54 9.95
C LEU A 327 -14.79 18.30 10.13
N LEU A 328 -14.48 18.73 11.36
CA LEU A 328 -13.20 19.36 11.67
C LEU A 328 -12.03 18.39 11.45
N GLY A 329 -12.21 17.11 11.78
CA GLY A 329 -11.21 16.06 11.57
C GLY A 329 -10.93 15.82 10.08
N ILE A 330 -11.97 15.77 9.25
CA ILE A 330 -11.84 15.65 7.78
C ILE A 330 -11.12 16.89 7.22
N GLY A 331 -11.51 18.09 7.65
CA GLY A 331 -10.85 19.33 7.24
C GLY A 331 -9.38 19.38 7.62
N LEU A 332 -9.06 18.99 8.87
CA LEU A 332 -7.68 18.91 9.36
C LEU A 332 -6.85 17.87 8.60
N ALA A 333 -7.43 16.69 8.32
CA ALA A 333 -6.78 15.66 7.52
C ALA A 333 -6.47 16.18 6.11
N GLY A 334 -7.43 16.84 5.45
CA GLY A 334 -7.22 17.46 4.14
C GLY A 334 -6.11 18.50 4.16
N LEU A 335 -6.08 19.38 5.16
CA LEU A 335 -5.06 20.39 5.32
C LEU A 335 -3.67 19.77 5.50
N VAL A 336 -3.55 18.74 6.32
CA VAL A 336 -2.28 18.03 6.54
C VAL A 336 -1.84 17.31 5.27
N LEU A 337 -2.73 16.61 4.57
CA LEU A 337 -2.40 15.87 3.34
C LEU A 337 -1.96 16.80 2.22
N LEU A 338 -2.61 17.95 2.04
CA LEU A 338 -2.21 18.97 1.05
C LEU A 338 -0.82 19.53 1.32
N ASN A 339 -0.44 19.63 2.60
CA ASN A 339 0.86 20.15 3.02
C ASN A 339 1.85 19.05 3.44
N LEU A 340 1.55 17.79 3.16
CA LEU A 340 2.30 16.63 3.65
C LEU A 340 3.79 16.70 3.29
N GLN A 341 4.11 17.11 2.07
CA GLN A 341 5.50 17.22 1.59
C GLN A 341 6.29 18.28 2.36
N HIS A 342 5.66 19.42 2.65
CA HIS A 342 6.29 20.47 3.45
C HIS A 342 6.51 20.05 4.89
N LEU A 343 5.54 19.29 5.45
CA LEU A 343 5.65 18.75 6.79
C LEU A 343 6.79 17.73 6.91
N VAL A 344 6.90 16.81 5.95
CA VAL A 344 7.98 15.82 5.88
C VAL A 344 9.33 16.50 5.72
N ALA A 345 9.43 17.53 4.85
CA ALA A 345 10.65 18.32 4.68
C ALA A 345 11.06 19.05 5.98
N ALA A 346 10.10 19.65 6.68
CA ALA A 346 10.35 20.31 7.96
C ALA A 346 10.84 19.35 9.04
N LEU A 347 10.26 18.12 9.11
CA LEU A 347 10.73 17.08 10.02
C LEU A 347 12.15 16.60 9.68
N GLY A 348 12.49 16.53 8.39
CA GLY A 348 13.84 16.21 7.92
C GLY A 348 14.89 17.24 8.38
N VAL A 349 14.54 18.53 8.40
CA VAL A 349 15.43 19.60 8.95
C VAL A 349 15.66 19.40 10.45
N CYS A 350 14.68 18.86 11.18
CA CYS A 350 14.82 18.54 12.61
C CYS A 350 15.59 17.21 12.88
N GLY A 351 16.16 16.57 11.84
CA GLY A 351 16.92 15.33 11.96
C GLY A 351 16.02 14.06 12.04
N LEU A 352 14.73 14.19 11.85
CA LEU A 352 13.79 13.09 11.81
C LEU A 352 13.49 12.72 10.35
N GLU A 353 14.34 11.88 9.75
CA GLU A 353 14.05 11.31 8.42
C GLU A 353 12.93 10.26 8.53
N VAL A 354 11.68 10.71 8.45
CA VAL A 354 10.49 9.85 8.52
C VAL A 354 10.42 8.92 7.31
N PHE A 355 11.00 9.33 6.18
CA PHE A 355 10.93 8.59 4.92
C PHE A 355 12.25 8.65 4.15
N PRO A 356 13.22 7.75 4.45
CA PRO A 356 14.51 7.72 3.77
C PRO A 356 14.34 7.36 2.28
N LYS A 357 14.71 8.27 1.39
CA LYS A 357 14.67 8.05 -0.08
C LYS A 357 15.49 6.83 -0.49
N SER A 358 16.60 6.60 0.21
CA SER A 358 17.49 5.47 -0.02
C SER A 358 16.86 4.08 0.20
N ILE A 359 15.80 3.99 1.02
CA ILE A 359 15.14 2.72 1.33
C ILE A 359 13.95 2.50 0.39
N TYR A 360 13.14 3.54 0.18
CA TYR A 360 11.85 3.41 -0.52
C TYR A 360 11.91 3.77 -2.00
N GLY A 361 13.00 4.40 -2.48
CA GLY A 361 13.15 4.81 -3.87
C GLY A 361 12.05 5.76 -4.36
N LEU A 362 11.47 6.55 -3.44
CA LEU A 362 10.39 7.49 -3.74
C LEU A 362 10.84 8.92 -3.41
N ASP A 363 10.68 9.81 -4.38
CA ASP A 363 11.02 11.23 -4.19
C ASP A 363 10.02 11.98 -3.33
N ARG A 364 8.78 11.50 -3.29
CA ARG A 364 7.68 12.10 -2.52
C ARG A 364 6.88 11.02 -1.85
N LEU A 365 6.37 11.32 -0.65
CA LEU A 365 5.46 10.43 0.05
C LEU A 365 4.11 10.43 -0.68
N PRO A 366 3.71 9.30 -1.32
CA PRO A 366 2.46 9.23 -2.04
C PRO A 366 1.30 9.16 -1.04
N TRP A 367 0.20 9.81 -1.38
CA TRP A 367 -1.05 9.69 -0.65
C TRP A 367 -2.23 9.68 -1.61
N ARG A 368 -3.25 8.94 -1.25
CA ARG A 368 -4.50 8.85 -2.02
C ARG A 368 -5.69 8.78 -1.08
N VAL A 369 -6.57 9.76 -1.18
CA VAL A 369 -7.84 9.75 -0.43
C VAL A 369 -8.87 8.98 -1.24
N VAL A 370 -9.44 7.95 -0.63
CA VAL A 370 -10.57 7.21 -1.17
C VAL A 370 -11.82 7.68 -0.44
N PRO A 371 -12.77 8.39 -1.13
CA PRO A 371 -13.94 8.96 -0.49
C PRO A 371 -14.80 7.95 0.26
N GLU A 372 -14.89 6.73 -0.26
CA GLU A 372 -15.61 5.62 0.37
C GLU A 372 -15.03 5.26 1.75
N GLU A 373 -13.71 5.23 1.86
CA GLU A 373 -13.03 4.96 3.13
C GLU A 373 -13.26 6.07 4.15
N VAL A 374 -13.22 7.33 3.71
CA VAL A 374 -13.53 8.48 4.56
C VAL A 374 -14.97 8.40 5.05
N ALA A 375 -15.92 8.04 4.18
CA ALA A 375 -17.32 7.86 4.54
C ALA A 375 -17.50 6.72 5.56
N VAL A 376 -16.79 5.60 5.40
CA VAL A 376 -16.82 4.48 6.35
C VAL A 376 -16.31 4.90 7.72
N VAL A 377 -15.19 5.64 7.78
CA VAL A 377 -14.63 6.16 9.03
C VAL A 377 -15.61 7.13 9.70
N ALA A 378 -16.16 8.08 8.95
CA ALA A 378 -17.13 9.04 9.46
C ALA A 378 -18.40 8.35 9.98
N ALA A 379 -18.93 7.38 9.23
CA ALA A 379 -20.10 6.61 9.63
C ALA A 379 -19.83 5.78 10.88
N ALA A 380 -18.68 5.09 10.97
CA ALA A 380 -18.30 4.30 12.14
C ALA A 380 -18.23 5.19 13.39
N VAL A 381 -17.48 6.30 13.32
CA VAL A 381 -17.37 7.23 14.44
C VAL A 381 -18.74 7.75 14.86
N PHE A 382 -19.59 8.15 13.90
CA PHE A 382 -20.92 8.68 14.18
C PHE A 382 -21.82 7.63 14.85
N VAL A 383 -21.86 6.40 14.34
CA VAL A 383 -22.67 5.31 14.91
C VAL A 383 -22.23 4.99 16.33
N PHE A 384 -20.94 4.78 16.54
CA PHE A 384 -20.43 4.42 17.86
C PHE A 384 -20.57 5.56 18.88
N CYS A 385 -20.33 6.82 18.50
CA CYS A 385 -20.58 7.96 19.37
C CYS A 385 -22.06 8.15 19.68
N SER A 386 -22.95 7.86 18.73
CA SER A 386 -24.40 7.87 18.95
C SER A 386 -24.82 6.86 19.99
N LEU A 387 -24.31 5.64 19.90
CA LEU A 387 -24.54 4.58 20.90
C LEU A 387 -24.00 4.98 22.28
N ALA A 388 -22.80 5.55 22.31
CA ALA A 388 -22.14 5.98 23.52
C ALA A 388 -22.88 7.14 24.22
N SER A 389 -23.48 8.04 23.47
CA SER A 389 -24.25 9.16 24.01
C SER A 389 -25.57 8.73 24.67
N PHE A 390 -26.09 7.57 24.32
CA PHE A 390 -27.38 7.09 24.83
C PHE A 390 -27.36 6.82 26.33
N LEU A 391 -26.31 6.20 26.86
CA LEU A 391 -26.23 5.83 28.28
C LEU A 391 -26.23 7.05 29.24
N PRO A 392 -25.38 8.09 29.03
CA PRO A 392 -25.42 9.29 29.84
C PRO A 392 -26.75 10.07 29.70
N ALA A 393 -27.26 10.14 28.45
CA ALA A 393 -28.53 10.81 28.16
C ALA A 393 -29.72 10.12 28.90
N TRP A 394 -29.71 8.79 28.94
CA TRP A 394 -30.73 8.03 29.66
C TRP A 394 -30.64 8.24 31.18
N ARG A 395 -29.43 8.30 31.75
CA ARG A 395 -29.23 8.65 33.17
C ARG A 395 -29.71 10.06 33.46
N ALA A 396 -29.39 11.05 32.60
CA ALA A 396 -29.89 12.42 32.73
C ALA A 396 -31.43 12.50 32.71
N ALA A 397 -32.08 11.73 31.85
CA ALA A 397 -33.52 11.67 31.72
C ALA A 397 -34.22 11.07 32.95
N ARG A 398 -33.53 10.24 33.76
CA ARG A 398 -34.06 9.61 34.97
C ARG A 398 -33.81 10.39 36.27
N LEU A 399 -33.10 11.53 36.23
CA LEU A 399 -32.88 12.36 37.41
C LEU A 399 -34.22 12.74 38.06
N ASP A 400 -34.31 12.59 39.37
CA ASP A 400 -35.46 13.02 40.16
C ASP A 400 -35.45 14.55 40.31
N PRO A 401 -36.52 15.26 39.92
CA PRO A 401 -36.59 16.73 40.03
C PRO A 401 -36.45 17.22 41.47
N VAL A 402 -36.94 16.47 42.45
CA VAL A 402 -36.83 16.84 43.88
C VAL A 402 -35.38 16.80 44.34
N GLN A 403 -34.66 15.73 43.97
CA GLN A 403 -33.23 15.60 44.30
C GLN A 403 -32.34 16.54 43.49
N ALA A 404 -32.78 16.95 42.29
CA ALA A 404 -32.04 17.88 41.43
C ALA A 404 -32.09 19.32 41.96
N LEU A 405 -33.20 19.73 42.60
CA LEU A 405 -33.41 21.08 43.13
C LEU A 405 -32.98 21.25 44.60
N ARG A 406 -32.76 20.15 45.31
CA ARG A 406 -32.28 20.16 46.70
C ARG A 406 -30.76 20.42 46.67
N LYS A 407 -30.36 21.68 46.94
CA LYS A 407 -28.96 22.02 47.20
C LYS A 407 -28.57 21.41 48.56
N GLU A 408 -27.67 20.44 48.56
CA GLU A 408 -26.83 20.18 49.71
C GLU A 408 -25.69 21.17 49.77
#